data_26faa080d873d933fb2f9905fc2ffd21
#
_entry.id   26faa080d873d933fb2f9905fc2ffd21
#
_cell.length_a   1.000
_cell.length_b   1.000
_cell.length_c   1.000
_cell.angle_alpha   90.00
_cell.angle_beta   90.00
_cell.angle_gamma   90.00
#
_symmetry.space_group_name_H-M   'P 1'
#
loop_
_entity.id
_entity.type
_entity.pdbx_description
1 polymer ?
#
loop_
_entity_poly.entity_id
_entity_poly.type
_entity_poly.pdbx_seq_one_letter_code
_entity_poly.pdbx_strand_id
1 'polypeptide(L)'
;MKDVIEVGLITKPHGIKGDLKVKDLSFGNFSFKNASEVLVDATWFRILNASKLGSDYLLSLEGVSLDLANKLKNKSIFARRNEVNDNGGYFCADLINKPLKTESGETLGIIDDIQNFGASDVFYVKGEKPFLFANIGGIIISATDNEVVADSEKLKEVISYED
;
A
#
# COMPACT_ATOMS: atom_id res chain seq x y z
N MET A 1 -19.42 -1.64 -0.75
CA MET A 1 -18.12 -1.45 -1.38
C MET A 1 -17.78 0.04 -1.42
N LYS A 2 -16.60 0.40 -1.03
CA LYS A 2 -16.19 1.81 -1.05
C LYS A 2 -15.79 2.21 -2.46
N ASP A 3 -16.22 3.39 -2.88
CA ASP A 3 -15.85 3.94 -4.19
C ASP A 3 -14.39 4.41 -4.24
N VAL A 4 -13.75 4.55 -3.08
CA VAL A 4 -12.36 4.95 -2.96
C VAL A 4 -11.56 3.89 -2.20
N ILE A 5 -10.26 3.84 -2.50
CA ILE A 5 -9.34 2.91 -1.85
C ILE A 5 -8.08 3.65 -1.44
N GLU A 6 -7.49 3.28 -0.31
CA GLU A 6 -6.24 3.86 0.14
C GLU A 6 -5.10 3.47 -0.80
N VAL A 7 -4.40 4.46 -1.33
CA VAL A 7 -3.30 4.25 -2.26
C VAL A 7 -1.97 4.80 -1.76
N GLY A 8 -1.99 5.60 -0.71
CA GLY A 8 -0.76 6.20 -0.20
C GLY A 8 -0.91 6.77 1.20
N LEU A 9 0.24 7.11 1.75
CA LEU A 9 0.33 7.74 3.08
C LEU A 9 1.26 8.95 2.97
N ILE A 10 0.78 10.11 3.42
CA ILE A 10 1.60 11.31 3.50
C ILE A 10 2.52 11.16 4.71
N THR A 11 3.83 11.06 4.46
CA THR A 11 4.81 10.86 5.53
C THR A 11 5.28 12.17 6.14
N LYS A 12 5.52 13.18 5.31
CA LYS A 12 5.95 14.50 5.76
C LYS A 12 5.89 15.51 4.62
N PRO A 13 5.85 16.81 4.95
CA PRO A 13 6.07 17.85 3.93
C PRO A 13 7.50 17.77 3.38
N HIS A 14 7.70 18.22 2.15
CA HIS A 14 9.00 18.28 1.51
C HIS A 14 9.25 19.70 1.00
N GLY A 15 10.26 20.37 1.54
CA GLY A 15 10.56 21.76 1.18
C GLY A 15 9.56 22.75 1.76
N ILE A 16 9.52 23.93 1.19
CA ILE A 16 8.73 25.06 1.73
C ILE A 16 7.49 25.41 0.92
N LYS A 17 7.28 24.73 -0.22
CA LYS A 17 6.20 25.07 -1.15
C LYS A 17 4.90 24.29 -0.92
N GLY A 18 4.89 23.38 0.03
CA GLY A 18 3.71 22.56 0.30
C GLY A 18 3.73 21.21 -0.42
N ASP A 19 4.85 20.81 -1.00
CA ASP A 19 5.00 19.48 -1.57
C ASP A 19 4.97 18.42 -0.46
N LEU A 20 4.53 17.22 -0.83
CA LEU A 20 4.31 16.13 0.12
C LEU A 20 5.11 14.90 -0.28
N LYS A 21 5.82 14.33 0.69
CA LYS A 21 6.43 13.02 0.50
C LYS A 21 5.37 11.96 0.81
N VAL A 22 5.16 11.04 -0.12
CA VAL A 22 4.08 10.06 -0.07
C VAL A 22 4.64 8.66 -0.25
N LYS A 23 4.27 7.76 0.66
CA LYS A 23 4.55 6.34 0.54
C LYS A 23 3.47 5.70 -0.32
N ASP A 24 3.86 4.95 -1.35
CA ASP A 24 2.92 4.23 -2.21
C ASP A 24 2.46 2.95 -1.48
N LEU A 25 1.16 2.85 -1.23
CA LEU A 25 0.54 1.67 -0.62
C LEU A 25 -0.22 0.82 -1.62
N SER A 26 -0.12 1.15 -2.92
CA SER A 26 -0.88 0.48 -3.97
C SER A 26 -0.09 -0.60 -4.72
N PHE A 27 1.15 -0.87 -4.33
CA PHE A 27 2.07 -1.78 -5.06
C PHE A 27 2.25 -1.36 -6.52
N GLY A 28 2.26 -0.05 -6.78
CA GLY A 28 2.39 0.46 -8.14
C GLY A 28 1.11 0.40 -8.97
N ASN A 29 0.00 -0.03 -8.38
CA ASN A 29 -1.26 -0.18 -9.12
C ASN A 29 -2.03 1.13 -9.30
N PHE A 30 -1.65 2.18 -8.60
CA PHE A 30 -2.18 3.52 -8.81
C PHE A 30 -1.07 4.42 -9.36
N SER A 31 -1.34 5.08 -10.48
CA SER A 31 -0.36 5.99 -11.09
C SER A 31 -0.58 7.40 -10.58
N PHE A 32 0.24 7.83 -9.62
CA PHE A 32 0.22 9.22 -9.13
C PHE A 32 0.54 10.21 -10.23
N LYS A 33 1.33 9.82 -11.23
CA LYS A 33 1.72 10.70 -12.34
C LYS A 33 0.58 10.97 -13.31
N ASN A 34 -0.31 10.00 -13.49
CA ASN A 34 -1.37 10.08 -14.50
C ASN A 34 -2.74 10.43 -13.90
N ALA A 35 -2.86 10.35 -12.58
CA ALA A 35 -4.12 10.65 -11.91
C ALA A 35 -4.37 12.16 -11.88
N SER A 36 -5.64 12.55 -11.94
CA SER A 36 -6.02 13.97 -11.91
C SER A 36 -6.19 14.50 -10.49
N GLU A 37 -6.70 13.68 -9.58
CA GLU A 37 -6.96 14.10 -8.20
C GLU A 37 -6.91 12.94 -7.22
N VAL A 38 -6.71 13.28 -5.95
CA VAL A 38 -6.72 12.32 -4.83
C VAL A 38 -7.53 12.89 -3.68
N LEU A 39 -8.05 12.01 -2.84
CA LEU A 39 -8.84 12.37 -1.67
C LEU A 39 -7.97 12.29 -0.41
N VAL A 40 -7.89 13.39 0.32
CA VAL A 40 -7.18 13.46 1.59
C VAL A 40 -8.06 14.20 2.59
N ASP A 41 -8.31 13.59 3.75
CA ASP A 41 -9.07 14.21 4.83
C ASP A 41 -10.41 14.79 4.33
N ALA A 42 -11.15 13.96 3.59
CA ALA A 42 -12.47 14.28 3.02
C ALA A 42 -12.48 15.40 1.97
N THR A 43 -11.31 15.80 1.46
CA THR A 43 -11.20 16.84 0.42
C THR A 43 -10.47 16.28 -0.80
N TRP A 44 -11.04 16.53 -1.99
CA TRP A 44 -10.38 16.17 -3.24
C TRP A 44 -9.38 17.26 -3.64
N PHE A 45 -8.14 16.85 -3.86
CA PHE A 45 -7.06 17.74 -4.30
C PHE A 45 -6.61 17.35 -5.70
N ARG A 46 -6.49 18.35 -6.57
CA ARG A 46 -5.92 18.15 -7.90
C ARG A 46 -4.41 17.95 -7.80
N ILE A 47 -3.90 16.95 -8.51
CA ILE A 47 -2.47 16.70 -8.59
C ILE A 47 -1.86 17.62 -9.64
N LEU A 48 -0.95 18.49 -9.22
CA LEU A 48 -0.24 19.38 -10.13
C LEU A 48 1.01 18.74 -10.69
N ASN A 49 1.70 17.95 -9.85
CA ASN A 49 2.90 17.23 -10.26
C ASN A 49 3.12 16.04 -9.36
N ALA A 50 3.70 14.99 -9.92
CA ALA A 50 4.10 13.80 -9.17
C ALA A 50 5.41 13.29 -9.75
N SER A 51 6.39 13.05 -8.90
CA SER A 51 7.68 12.49 -9.29
C SER A 51 8.06 11.38 -8.34
N LYS A 52 8.82 10.41 -8.84
CA LYS A 52 9.28 9.29 -8.04
C LYS A 52 10.49 9.69 -7.22
N LEU A 53 10.50 9.29 -5.95
CA LEU A 53 11.59 9.57 -5.02
C LEU A 53 11.96 8.24 -4.35
N GLY A 54 12.81 7.44 -5.02
CA GLY A 54 13.06 6.07 -4.60
C GLY A 54 11.81 5.22 -4.77
N SER A 55 11.38 4.56 -3.69
CA SER A 55 10.13 3.81 -3.66
C SER A 55 8.92 4.69 -3.31
N ASP A 56 9.17 5.95 -2.95
CA ASP A 56 8.13 6.91 -2.58
C ASP A 56 7.82 7.85 -3.75
N TYR A 57 6.87 8.76 -3.52
CA TYR A 57 6.54 9.82 -4.46
C TYR A 57 6.64 11.18 -3.79
N LEU A 58 6.90 12.17 -4.61
CA LEU A 58 6.80 13.57 -4.23
C LEU A 58 5.61 14.16 -4.97
N LEU A 59 4.58 14.60 -4.23
CA LEU A 59 3.35 15.13 -4.78
C LEU A 59 3.24 16.63 -4.55
N SER A 60 2.80 17.33 -5.59
CA SER A 60 2.38 18.72 -5.48
C SER A 60 0.88 18.77 -5.73
N LEU A 61 0.12 19.22 -4.75
CA LEU A 61 -1.35 19.31 -4.83
C LEU A 61 -1.77 20.76 -4.89
N GLU A 62 -2.80 21.04 -5.70
CA GLU A 62 -3.34 22.39 -5.85
C GLU A 62 -3.90 22.89 -4.52
N GLY A 63 -3.52 24.11 -4.15
CA GLY A 63 -4.03 24.77 -2.94
C GLY A 63 -3.37 24.35 -1.64
N VAL A 64 -2.33 23.54 -1.69
CA VAL A 64 -1.63 23.09 -0.47
C VAL A 64 -0.41 23.96 -0.21
N SER A 65 -0.52 24.80 0.82
CA SER A 65 0.59 25.60 1.35
C SER A 65 1.43 24.75 2.32
N LEU A 66 2.56 25.30 2.78
CA LEU A 66 3.36 24.62 3.79
C LEU A 66 2.56 24.37 5.07
N ASP A 67 1.73 25.33 5.50
CA ASP A 67 0.91 25.16 6.70
C ASP A 67 -0.08 24.02 6.54
N LEU A 68 -0.75 23.93 5.40
CA LEU A 68 -1.67 22.82 5.13
C LEU A 68 -0.91 21.50 5.00
N ALA A 69 0.24 21.51 4.35
CA ALA A 69 1.08 20.31 4.22
C ALA A 69 1.44 19.73 5.59
N ASN A 70 1.76 20.58 6.56
CA ASN A 70 2.05 20.13 7.92
C ASN A 70 0.82 19.50 8.59
N LYS A 71 -0.37 19.97 8.29
CA LYS A 71 -1.62 19.41 8.81
C LYS A 71 -1.98 18.08 8.16
N LEU A 72 -1.51 17.85 6.94
CA LEU A 72 -1.78 16.62 6.21
C LEU A 72 -0.80 15.49 6.54
N LYS A 73 0.22 15.76 7.33
CA LYS A 73 1.20 14.76 7.75
C LYS A 73 0.50 13.56 8.42
N ASN A 74 0.90 12.36 8.03
CA ASN A 74 0.34 11.09 8.53
C ASN A 74 -1.11 10.82 8.09
N LYS A 75 -1.62 11.59 7.13
CA LYS A 75 -2.94 11.34 6.55
C LYS A 75 -2.84 10.38 5.39
N SER A 76 -3.86 9.54 5.25
CA SER A 76 -3.95 8.60 4.13
C SER A 76 -4.43 9.31 2.88
N ILE A 77 -3.96 8.82 1.74
CA ILE A 77 -4.39 9.27 0.42
C ILE A 77 -5.27 8.19 -0.18
N PHE A 78 -6.44 8.60 -0.68
CA PHE A 78 -7.38 7.70 -1.33
C PHE A 78 -7.54 8.09 -2.79
N ALA A 79 -7.81 7.11 -3.62
CA ALA A 79 -8.12 7.32 -5.03
C ALA A 79 -9.43 6.60 -5.37
N ARG A 80 -10.05 6.99 -6.47
CA ARG A 80 -11.22 6.27 -6.98
C ARG A 80 -10.81 4.86 -7.35
N ARG A 81 -11.60 3.89 -6.93
CA ARG A 81 -11.28 2.49 -7.16
C ARG A 81 -11.12 2.16 -8.66
N ASN A 82 -11.87 2.83 -9.52
CA ASN A 82 -11.77 2.61 -10.97
C ASN A 82 -10.50 3.21 -11.61
N GLU A 83 -9.77 4.05 -10.90
CA GLU A 83 -8.49 4.59 -11.36
C GLU A 83 -7.32 3.72 -10.94
N VAL A 84 -7.59 2.65 -10.22
CA VAL A 84 -6.56 1.76 -9.71
C VAL A 84 -6.53 0.51 -10.56
N ASN A 85 -5.34 0.17 -11.04
CA ASN A 85 -5.16 -0.98 -11.92
C ASN A 85 -5.19 -2.27 -11.10
N ASP A 86 -6.16 -3.13 -11.38
CA ASP A 86 -6.32 -4.41 -10.71
C ASP A 86 -5.84 -5.61 -11.54
N ASN A 87 -5.06 -5.39 -12.59
CA ASN A 87 -4.56 -6.44 -13.49
C ASN A 87 -3.68 -7.45 -12.74
N GLY A 88 -4.32 -8.34 -11.97
CA GLY A 88 -3.63 -9.27 -11.10
C GLY A 88 -2.97 -8.59 -9.91
N GLY A 89 -3.21 -7.31 -9.72
CA GLY A 89 -2.67 -6.55 -8.61
C GLY A 89 -3.54 -6.65 -7.36
N TYR A 90 -2.98 -6.23 -6.27
CA TYR A 90 -3.63 -6.16 -4.96
C TYR A 90 -3.08 -4.95 -4.21
N PHE A 91 -3.82 -4.49 -3.21
CA PHE A 91 -3.45 -3.31 -2.43
C PHE A 91 -3.25 -3.70 -0.97
N CYS A 92 -2.31 -3.05 -0.28
CA CYS A 92 -2.09 -3.30 1.13
C CYS A 92 -3.38 -3.18 1.95
N ALA A 93 -4.20 -2.18 1.63
CA ALA A 93 -5.46 -1.97 2.33
C ALA A 93 -6.43 -3.15 2.16
N ASP A 94 -6.36 -3.85 1.04
CA ASP A 94 -7.22 -5.01 0.78
C ASP A 94 -6.70 -6.29 1.44
N LEU A 95 -5.43 -6.32 1.81
CA LEU A 95 -4.80 -7.53 2.36
C LEU A 95 -4.81 -7.60 3.89
N ILE A 96 -4.82 -6.45 4.55
CA ILE A 96 -4.81 -6.39 6.02
C ILE A 96 -6.06 -7.05 6.59
N ASN A 97 -5.89 -7.83 7.64
CA ASN A 97 -6.93 -8.59 8.36
C ASN A 97 -7.54 -9.75 7.58
N LYS A 98 -6.99 -10.12 6.43
CA LYS A 98 -7.44 -11.28 5.68
C LYS A 98 -6.63 -12.52 6.04
N PRO A 99 -7.27 -13.71 6.01
CA PRO A 99 -6.52 -14.94 6.22
C PRO A 99 -5.55 -15.20 5.07
N LEU A 100 -4.35 -15.64 5.41
CA LEU A 100 -3.35 -16.07 4.46
C LEU A 100 -3.38 -17.59 4.38
N LYS A 101 -3.60 -18.11 3.19
CA LYS A 101 -3.69 -19.54 2.94
C LYS A 101 -2.66 -19.99 1.90
N THR A 102 -2.35 -21.26 1.89
CA THR A 102 -1.58 -21.88 0.81
C THR A 102 -2.53 -22.31 -0.30
N GLU A 103 -1.96 -22.67 -1.45
CA GLU A 103 -2.72 -23.19 -2.60
C GLU A 103 -3.43 -24.49 -2.29
N SER A 104 -3.01 -25.21 -1.26
CA SER A 104 -3.66 -26.44 -0.81
C SER A 104 -4.83 -26.19 0.16
N GLY A 105 -5.06 -24.94 0.54
CA GLY A 105 -6.14 -24.55 1.43
C GLY A 105 -5.77 -24.49 2.91
N GLU A 106 -4.50 -24.71 3.25
CA GLU A 106 -4.04 -24.59 4.63
C GLU A 106 -4.00 -23.11 5.05
N THR A 107 -4.64 -22.78 6.16
CA THR A 107 -4.62 -21.44 6.73
C THR A 107 -3.38 -21.25 7.57
N LEU A 108 -2.54 -20.27 7.21
CA LEU A 108 -1.28 -19.99 7.91
C LEU A 108 -1.43 -18.94 9.00
N GLY A 109 -2.43 -18.08 8.91
CA GLY A 109 -2.65 -17.01 9.85
C GLY A 109 -3.43 -15.86 9.21
N ILE A 110 -3.36 -14.70 9.84
CA ILE A 110 -4.03 -13.48 9.38
C ILE A 110 -2.99 -12.41 9.14
N ILE A 111 -3.06 -11.73 8.01
CA ILE A 111 -2.14 -10.63 7.70
C ILE A 111 -2.44 -9.48 8.66
N ASP A 112 -1.48 -9.16 9.51
CA ASP A 112 -1.62 -8.16 10.57
C ASP A 112 -1.11 -6.79 10.16
N ASP A 113 -0.01 -6.76 9.41
CA ASP A 113 0.61 -5.52 8.97
C ASP A 113 1.41 -5.76 7.71
N ILE A 114 1.66 -4.69 6.97
CA ILE A 114 2.51 -4.72 5.78
C ILE A 114 3.39 -3.47 5.85
N GLN A 115 4.72 -3.66 5.82
CA GLN A 115 5.68 -2.56 5.86
C GLN A 115 6.63 -2.63 4.69
N ASN A 116 7.01 -1.49 4.17
CA ASN A 116 7.98 -1.40 3.08
C ASN A 116 9.35 -1.03 3.63
N PHE A 117 10.37 -1.87 3.32
CA PHE A 117 11.74 -1.65 3.72
C PHE A 117 12.62 -1.47 2.47
N GLY A 118 12.26 -0.53 1.61
CA GLY A 118 13.01 -0.24 0.39
C GLY A 118 12.52 -1.06 -0.79
N ALA A 119 13.24 -2.13 -1.15
CA ALA A 119 12.98 -2.88 -2.38
C ALA A 119 11.76 -3.80 -2.33
N SER A 120 11.28 -4.16 -1.15
CA SER A 120 10.17 -5.10 -1.03
C SER A 120 9.26 -4.79 0.15
N ASP A 121 8.02 -5.25 0.05
CA ASP A 121 7.07 -5.18 1.15
C ASP A 121 7.25 -6.39 2.04
N VAL A 122 7.19 -6.17 3.35
CA VAL A 122 7.28 -7.23 4.35
C VAL A 122 5.91 -7.40 4.99
N PHE A 123 5.40 -8.61 4.93
CA PHE A 123 4.09 -8.99 5.46
C PHE A 123 4.28 -9.63 6.83
N TYR A 124 3.54 -9.13 7.81
CA TYR A 124 3.52 -9.66 9.17
C TYR A 124 2.25 -10.47 9.34
N VAL A 125 2.40 -11.75 9.67
CA VAL A 125 1.29 -12.68 9.78
C VAL A 125 1.18 -13.15 11.22
N LYS A 126 0.01 -12.96 11.84
CA LYS A 126 -0.26 -13.42 13.20
C LYS A 126 -1.04 -14.72 13.18
N GLY A 127 -0.87 -15.52 14.21
CA GLY A 127 -1.52 -16.83 14.34
C GLY A 127 -0.83 -17.64 15.44
N GLU A 128 -1.03 -18.94 15.41
CA GLU A 128 -0.39 -19.86 16.35
C GLU A 128 1.14 -19.74 16.32
N LYS A 129 1.69 -19.59 15.12
CA LYS A 129 3.11 -19.44 14.88
C LYS A 129 3.33 -18.16 14.07
N PRO A 130 3.42 -17.00 14.72
CA PRO A 130 3.60 -15.74 13.99
C PRO A 130 4.87 -15.75 13.15
N PHE A 131 4.79 -15.17 11.96
CA PHE A 131 5.93 -15.08 11.05
C PHE A 131 5.83 -13.83 10.19
N LEU A 132 6.91 -13.53 9.52
CA LEU A 132 6.97 -12.47 8.51
C LEU A 132 7.62 -13.01 7.26
N PHE A 133 7.34 -12.38 6.12
CA PHE A 133 7.99 -12.71 4.86
C PHE A 133 8.07 -11.50 3.96
N ALA A 134 9.14 -11.44 3.16
CA ALA A 134 9.26 -10.44 2.11
C ALA A 134 8.48 -10.92 0.88
N ASN A 135 7.60 -10.08 0.36
CA ASN A 135 6.80 -10.43 -0.80
C ASN A 135 7.58 -10.17 -2.09
N ILE A 136 8.31 -11.17 -2.53
CA ILE A 136 9.14 -11.13 -3.74
C ILE A 136 8.76 -12.30 -4.65
N GLY A 137 9.04 -12.15 -5.95
CA GLY A 137 8.98 -13.28 -6.88
C GLY A 137 7.64 -13.96 -7.06
N GLY A 138 6.53 -13.27 -6.88
CA GLY A 138 5.21 -13.86 -7.12
C GLY A 138 4.75 -14.84 -6.05
N ILE A 139 5.14 -14.59 -4.79
CA ILE A 139 4.71 -15.41 -3.66
C ILE A 139 3.19 -15.40 -3.50
N ILE A 140 2.57 -14.23 -3.63
CA ILE A 140 1.11 -14.12 -3.57
C ILE A 140 0.52 -14.48 -4.93
N ILE A 141 -0.27 -15.55 -4.95
CA ILE A 141 -0.89 -16.08 -6.16
C ILE A 141 -2.20 -15.34 -6.46
N SER A 142 -3.01 -15.11 -5.43
CA SER A 142 -4.29 -14.43 -5.58
C SER A 142 -4.70 -13.74 -4.29
N ALA A 143 -5.51 -12.70 -4.44
CA ALA A 143 -6.13 -12.01 -3.32
C ALA A 143 -7.57 -11.71 -3.69
N THR A 144 -8.50 -12.12 -2.84
CA THR A 144 -9.93 -11.90 -3.02
C THR A 144 -10.47 -11.10 -1.83
N ASP A 145 -11.77 -10.82 -1.82
CA ASP A 145 -12.41 -10.16 -0.69
C ASP A 145 -12.35 -11.01 0.59
N ASN A 146 -12.13 -12.31 0.46
CA ASN A 146 -12.20 -13.24 1.58
C ASN A 146 -10.86 -13.78 2.04
N GLU A 147 -9.87 -13.84 1.16
CA GLU A 147 -8.60 -14.50 1.50
C GLU A 147 -7.45 -14.09 0.59
N VAL A 148 -6.25 -14.35 1.05
CA VAL A 148 -5.01 -14.19 0.27
C VAL A 148 -4.36 -15.56 0.16
N VAL A 149 -3.99 -15.96 -1.06
CA VAL A 149 -3.37 -17.26 -1.32
C VAL A 149 -1.91 -17.07 -1.71
N ALA A 150 -1.02 -17.77 -1.02
CA ALA A 150 0.41 -17.73 -1.27
C ALA A 150 0.92 -19.08 -1.77
N ASP A 151 1.99 -19.04 -2.58
CA ASP A 151 2.71 -20.21 -3.03
C ASP A 151 3.55 -20.76 -1.87
N SER A 152 3.22 -21.96 -1.39
CA SER A 152 3.85 -22.53 -0.20
C SER A 152 5.35 -22.77 -0.38
N GLU A 153 5.78 -23.16 -1.55
CA GLU A 153 7.20 -23.44 -1.79
C GLU A 153 8.04 -22.16 -1.82
N LYS A 154 7.54 -21.14 -2.52
CA LYS A 154 8.21 -19.83 -2.55
C LYS A 154 8.21 -19.18 -1.17
N LEU A 155 7.13 -19.34 -0.44
CA LEU A 155 7.02 -18.79 0.90
C LEU A 155 8.06 -19.39 1.85
N LYS A 156 8.29 -20.68 1.79
CA LYS A 156 9.28 -21.37 2.64
C LYS A 156 10.69 -20.80 2.51
N GLU A 157 11.04 -20.26 1.35
CA GLU A 157 12.36 -19.70 1.09
C GLU A 157 12.59 -18.35 1.77
N VAL A 158 11.51 -17.63 2.08
CA VAL A 158 11.59 -16.25 2.59
C VAL A 158 10.95 -16.06 3.95
N ILE A 159 10.35 -17.09 4.50
CA ILE A 159 9.63 -17.01 5.77
C ILE A 159 10.60 -16.90 6.94
N SER A 160 10.28 -16.01 7.89
CA SER A 160 11.02 -15.89 9.16
C SER A 160 10.02 -15.95 10.30
N TYR A 161 10.19 -16.92 11.17
CA TYR A 161 9.32 -17.08 12.34
C TYR A 161 9.77 -16.13 13.45
N GLU A 162 8.79 -15.56 14.14
CA GLU A 162 9.04 -14.78 15.34
C GLU A 162 9.29 -15.72 16.53
N ASP A 163 10.26 -15.37 17.36
CA ASP A 163 10.57 -16.13 18.58
C ASP A 163 9.67 -15.71 19.75
#